data_9d78d318548a656bcf9e04e8b094b7f4
#
_entry.id   9d78d318548a656bcf9e04e8b094b7f4
#
_cell.length_a   1.000
_cell.length_b   1.000
_cell.length_c   1.000
_cell.angle_alpha   90.00
_cell.angle_beta   90.00
_cell.angle_gamma   90.00
#
_symmetry.space_group_name_H-M   'P 1'
#
loop_
_entity.id
_entity.type
_entity.pdbx_description
1 polymer ?
#
loop_
_entity_poly.entity_id
_entity_poly.type
_entity_poly.pdbx_seq_one_letter_code
_entity_poly.pdbx_strand_id
1 'polypeptide(L)'
;MIVARTSSRGRAAPVRALLSLMLALAMGARAPLANATGSAPPEPRPETVNPRKVIAAAEALPPGGINELMAVRIGGIPQWISIRGADRANPILLFLHGGPGDPMMPESWTFQRPWEDFFTVVQWDQRDAGKTFSAAHRVPDRTMTMAQLQSDTDQMISWLRHRYHKRKIFLLGFSFGSILGLRVAIQHPNWLHAYIGVGQVVNAYRNEVVGYRETLAKAEAVHDEAAIDALKSIAPYPNPTGPTPISKVIIERRWDAALGGMLYGHTKDDETQFWDLSPDYSSYDVRSAELGELSSVEILVPQLYNVSFDHDLSFGCPIVFFAGAHDRTTPESLVAAYYRKIRAPAKRFFLIQNAAHYVVNEAPGIVLMDLVRYVRPLDRRLRHTP
;
A
#
# COMPACT_ATOMS: atom_id res chain seq x y z
N MET A 1 62.91 -2.39 -17.37
CA MET A 1 62.32 -2.41 -16.04
C MET A 1 60.81 -2.22 -16.19
N ILE A 2 60.06 -3.34 -16.22
CA ILE A 2 58.65 -3.40 -16.55
C ILE A 2 57.90 -3.34 -15.23
N VAL A 3 57.00 -2.34 -15.05
CA VAL A 3 56.09 -2.27 -13.91
C VAL A 3 54.68 -2.63 -14.41
N ALA A 4 54.20 -3.78 -13.96
CA ALA A 4 52.88 -4.29 -14.24
C ALA A 4 51.81 -3.48 -13.47
N ARG A 5 50.79 -2.97 -14.19
CA ARG A 5 49.55 -2.44 -13.61
C ARG A 5 48.58 -3.56 -13.42
N THR A 6 48.25 -3.91 -12.17
CA THR A 6 47.13 -4.77 -11.82
C THR A 6 45.86 -3.93 -11.73
N SER A 7 44.92 -4.16 -12.64
CA SER A 7 43.56 -3.59 -12.59
C SER A 7 42.71 -4.48 -11.73
N SER A 8 42.33 -4.04 -10.53
CA SER A 8 41.26 -4.67 -9.73
C SER A 8 39.90 -4.18 -10.24
N ARG A 9 39.21 -5.01 -11.03
CA ARG A 9 37.79 -4.83 -11.31
C ARG A 9 37.01 -5.29 -10.09
N GLY A 10 36.57 -4.36 -9.24
CA GLY A 10 35.57 -4.59 -8.23
C GLY A 10 34.21 -4.87 -8.88
N ARG A 11 33.78 -6.11 -8.83
CA ARG A 11 32.40 -6.49 -9.18
C ARG A 11 31.51 -6.02 -8.03
N ALA A 12 30.65 -5.04 -8.29
CA ALA A 12 29.54 -4.71 -7.40
C ALA A 12 28.61 -5.91 -7.30
N ALA A 13 28.52 -6.49 -6.10
CA ALA A 13 27.52 -7.51 -5.79
C ALA A 13 26.13 -6.83 -5.71
N PRO A 14 25.08 -7.48 -6.22
CA PRO A 14 23.75 -6.91 -6.20
C PRO A 14 23.23 -6.86 -4.75
N VAL A 15 22.58 -5.76 -4.41
CA VAL A 15 21.97 -5.42 -3.10
C VAL A 15 20.97 -6.49 -2.55
N ARG A 16 20.66 -7.50 -3.33
CA ARG A 16 19.77 -8.63 -3.01
C ARG A 16 20.26 -9.58 -1.92
N ALA A 17 21.51 -9.52 -1.47
CA ALA A 17 22.08 -10.49 -0.54
C ALA A 17 21.91 -10.13 0.94
N LEU A 18 21.28 -9.00 1.28
CA LEU A 18 21.17 -8.53 2.67
C LEU A 18 19.81 -8.77 3.33
N LEU A 19 18.75 -9.10 2.60
CA LEU A 19 17.45 -9.42 3.18
C LEU A 19 17.21 -10.93 3.45
N SER A 20 18.02 -11.85 2.92
CA SER A 20 17.77 -13.30 3.01
C SER A 20 18.75 -14.10 3.89
N LEU A 21 19.63 -13.47 4.66
CA LEU A 21 20.71 -14.20 5.36
C LEU A 21 20.61 -14.18 6.90
N MET A 22 19.43 -14.20 7.49
CA MET A 22 19.27 -14.34 8.95
C MET A 22 18.36 -15.50 9.38
N LEU A 23 18.23 -16.55 8.59
CA LEU A 23 17.46 -17.74 9.03
C LEU A 23 18.14 -19.06 8.70
N ALA A 24 19.36 -19.27 9.18
CA ALA A 24 19.97 -20.62 9.22
C ALA A 24 21.06 -20.69 10.28
N LEU A 25 20.69 -20.93 11.52
CA LEU A 25 21.56 -21.55 12.53
C LEU A 25 20.77 -21.82 13.83
N ALA A 26 20.06 -22.94 13.87
CA ALA A 26 19.74 -23.72 15.07
C ALA A 26 19.04 -25.04 14.69
N MET A 27 19.78 -26.03 14.22
CA MET A 27 19.34 -27.41 14.28
C MET A 27 20.50 -28.25 14.87
N GLY A 28 20.40 -28.55 16.17
CA GLY A 28 21.22 -29.51 16.84
C GLY A 28 20.88 -30.92 16.37
N ALA A 29 21.92 -31.66 15.98
CA ALA A 29 21.84 -33.05 15.56
C ALA A 29 21.43 -33.93 16.75
N ARG A 30 20.38 -34.75 16.56
CA ARG A 30 20.12 -35.94 17.36
C ARG A 30 20.17 -37.16 16.45
N ALA A 31 21.03 -38.10 16.79
CA ALA A 31 21.17 -39.37 16.10
C ALA A 31 19.93 -40.28 16.29
N PRO A 32 19.59 -41.14 15.34
CA PRO A 32 18.43 -42.00 15.43
C PRO A 32 18.78 -43.32 16.16
N LEU A 33 17.93 -43.70 17.11
CA LEU A 33 17.85 -45.08 17.61
C LEU A 33 17.00 -45.90 16.63
N ALA A 34 17.62 -46.90 16.05
CA ALA A 34 16.93 -47.87 15.20
C ALA A 34 16.17 -48.86 16.08
N ASN A 35 14.85 -49.02 15.82
CA ASN A 35 14.12 -50.22 16.18
C ASN A 35 13.20 -50.58 15.00
N ALA A 36 13.48 -51.74 14.42
CA ALA A 36 12.69 -52.35 13.39
C ALA A 36 11.53 -53.15 14.01
N THR A 37 10.29 -52.81 13.62
CA THR A 37 9.15 -53.73 13.67
C THR A 37 8.11 -53.30 12.66
N GLY A 38 7.71 -54.26 11.80
CA GLY A 38 6.43 -54.40 11.09
C GLY A 38 5.89 -53.13 10.37
N SER A 39 6.07 -53.07 9.07
CA SER A 39 5.45 -52.07 8.21
C SER A 39 3.93 -52.24 8.15
N ALA A 40 3.19 -51.41 8.89
CA ALA A 40 1.80 -51.12 8.54
C ALA A 40 1.77 -50.43 7.17
N PRO A 41 0.74 -50.67 6.32
CA PRO A 41 0.60 -49.95 5.07
C PRO A 41 0.64 -48.43 5.34
N PRO A 42 1.32 -47.65 4.49
CA PRO A 42 1.40 -46.20 4.72
C PRO A 42 0.00 -45.64 4.79
N GLU A 43 -0.30 -44.95 5.91
CA GLU A 43 -1.53 -44.17 5.99
C GLU A 43 -1.55 -43.21 4.79
N PRO A 44 -2.73 -43.02 4.18
CA PRO A 44 -2.84 -42.04 3.10
C PRO A 44 -2.35 -40.70 3.64
N ARG A 45 -1.33 -40.13 3.00
CA ARG A 45 -0.84 -38.79 3.36
C ARG A 45 -2.03 -37.87 3.31
N PRO A 46 -2.30 -37.08 4.38
CA PRO A 46 -3.39 -36.12 4.33
C PRO A 46 -3.20 -35.28 3.06
N GLU A 47 -4.26 -35.17 2.27
CA GLU A 47 -4.26 -34.29 1.09
C GLU A 47 -3.75 -32.93 1.52
N THR A 48 -2.64 -32.44 0.96
CA THR A 48 -2.09 -31.16 1.32
C THR A 48 -3.10 -30.08 0.93
N VAL A 49 -3.73 -29.51 1.93
CA VAL A 49 -4.69 -28.42 1.71
C VAL A 49 -4.00 -27.28 0.98
N ASN A 50 -4.54 -26.87 -0.15
CA ASN A 50 -4.04 -25.70 -0.88
C ASN A 50 -4.62 -24.42 -0.22
N PRO A 51 -3.82 -23.62 0.48
CA PRO A 51 -4.33 -22.48 1.23
C PRO A 51 -5.01 -21.42 0.33
N ARG A 52 -4.53 -21.21 -0.91
CA ARG A 52 -5.16 -20.28 -1.85
C ARG A 52 -6.59 -20.72 -2.22
N LYS A 53 -6.85 -22.04 -2.36
CA LYS A 53 -8.20 -22.53 -2.61
C LYS A 53 -9.13 -22.33 -1.42
N VAL A 54 -8.61 -22.47 -0.20
CA VAL A 54 -9.38 -22.23 1.02
C VAL A 54 -9.76 -20.75 1.12
N ILE A 55 -8.80 -19.86 0.89
CA ILE A 55 -9.04 -18.41 0.87
C ILE A 55 -10.07 -18.05 -0.21
N ALA A 56 -9.88 -18.53 -1.45
CA ALA A 56 -10.83 -18.26 -2.54
C ALA A 56 -12.27 -18.74 -2.21
N ALA A 57 -12.40 -19.87 -1.51
CA ALA A 57 -13.71 -20.34 -1.04
C ALA A 57 -14.31 -19.49 0.07
N ALA A 58 -13.47 -19.01 1.00
CA ALA A 58 -13.90 -18.12 2.08
C ALA A 58 -14.34 -16.74 1.57
N GLU A 59 -13.74 -16.28 0.46
CA GLU A 59 -14.06 -15.03 -0.21
C GLU A 59 -15.19 -15.12 -1.25
N ALA A 60 -15.87 -16.26 -1.34
CA ALA A 60 -16.93 -16.45 -2.31
C ALA A 60 -18.04 -15.40 -2.14
N LEU A 61 -18.47 -14.82 -3.25
CA LEU A 61 -19.57 -13.87 -3.30
C LEU A 61 -20.92 -14.61 -3.54
N PRO A 62 -22.05 -14.01 -3.11
CA PRO A 62 -23.36 -14.57 -3.40
C PRO A 62 -23.63 -14.59 -4.91
N PRO A 63 -24.50 -15.49 -5.39
CA PRO A 63 -24.92 -15.51 -6.80
C PRO A 63 -25.46 -14.15 -7.24
N GLY A 64 -24.99 -13.67 -8.41
CA GLY A 64 -25.38 -12.35 -8.94
C GLY A 64 -24.48 -11.19 -8.51
N GLY A 65 -23.52 -11.40 -7.63
CA GLY A 65 -22.48 -10.43 -7.32
C GLY A 65 -21.56 -10.12 -8.50
N ILE A 66 -20.61 -9.22 -8.31
CA ILE A 66 -19.55 -8.90 -9.27
C ILE A 66 -18.25 -9.51 -8.75
N ASN A 67 -17.58 -10.31 -9.60
CA ASN A 67 -16.25 -10.85 -9.32
C ASN A 67 -15.49 -10.90 -10.64
N GLU A 68 -14.76 -9.82 -10.93
CA GLU A 68 -14.05 -9.63 -12.19
C GLU A 68 -12.56 -9.34 -11.90
N LEU A 69 -11.65 -10.09 -12.51
CA LEU A 69 -10.21 -9.82 -12.53
C LEU A 69 -9.81 -9.66 -14.00
N MET A 70 -9.40 -8.44 -14.39
CA MET A 70 -9.22 -8.12 -15.80
C MET A 70 -8.22 -6.99 -16.01
N ALA A 71 -7.69 -6.90 -17.23
CA ALA A 71 -6.91 -5.75 -17.68
C ALA A 71 -7.81 -4.74 -18.41
N VAL A 72 -7.61 -3.47 -18.11
CA VAL A 72 -8.29 -2.33 -18.77
C VAL A 72 -7.25 -1.39 -19.37
N ARG A 73 -7.50 -0.88 -20.56
CA ARG A 73 -6.58 0.07 -21.20
C ARG A 73 -6.72 1.45 -20.57
N ILE A 74 -5.73 1.83 -19.79
CA ILE A 74 -5.62 3.11 -19.08
C ILE A 74 -4.25 3.71 -19.41
N GLY A 75 -4.20 4.99 -19.75
CA GLY A 75 -2.94 5.66 -20.07
C GLY A 75 -2.16 5.01 -21.20
N GLY A 76 -2.87 4.39 -22.15
CA GLY A 76 -2.27 3.72 -23.31
C GLY A 76 -1.79 2.28 -23.08
N ILE A 77 -1.77 1.77 -21.86
CA ILE A 77 -1.32 0.41 -21.50
C ILE A 77 -2.44 -0.41 -20.84
N PRO A 78 -2.40 -1.75 -20.90
CA PRO A 78 -3.29 -2.59 -20.10
C PRO A 78 -2.87 -2.51 -18.64
N GLN A 79 -3.81 -2.14 -17.75
CA GLN A 79 -3.62 -2.10 -16.30
C GLN A 79 -4.62 -3.04 -15.64
N TRP A 80 -4.18 -3.83 -14.66
CA TRP A 80 -4.98 -4.86 -14.03
C TRP A 80 -5.82 -4.32 -12.89
N ILE A 81 -7.08 -4.77 -12.84
CA ILE A 81 -8.03 -4.44 -11.78
C ILE A 81 -8.75 -5.69 -11.30
N SER A 82 -9.08 -5.70 -10.01
CA SER A 82 -10.05 -6.62 -9.40
C SER A 82 -11.30 -5.83 -9.03
N ILE A 83 -12.47 -6.30 -9.39
CA ILE A 83 -13.76 -5.64 -9.12
C ILE A 83 -14.64 -6.65 -8.41
N ARG A 84 -14.96 -6.40 -7.15
CA ARG A 84 -15.69 -7.35 -6.31
C ARG A 84 -16.81 -6.65 -5.53
N GLY A 85 -17.98 -7.27 -5.47
CA GLY A 85 -19.12 -6.74 -4.71
C GLY A 85 -20.27 -7.74 -4.68
N ALA A 86 -20.92 -7.89 -3.51
CA ALA A 86 -22.03 -8.81 -3.32
C ALA A 86 -23.30 -8.38 -4.04
N ASP A 87 -23.50 -7.07 -4.23
CA ASP A 87 -24.65 -6.49 -4.93
C ASP A 87 -24.21 -5.49 -5.98
N ARG A 88 -24.68 -5.68 -7.22
CA ARG A 88 -24.42 -4.76 -8.36
C ARG A 88 -24.95 -3.34 -8.15
N ALA A 89 -25.92 -3.17 -7.25
CA ALA A 89 -26.47 -1.88 -6.87
C ALA A 89 -25.53 -1.08 -5.96
N ASN A 90 -24.59 -1.72 -5.28
CA ASN A 90 -23.67 -1.07 -4.39
C ASN A 90 -22.88 0.07 -5.08
N PRO A 91 -22.55 1.15 -4.35
CA PRO A 91 -21.67 2.17 -4.88
C PRO A 91 -20.26 1.62 -5.05
N ILE A 92 -19.54 2.15 -6.05
CA ILE A 92 -18.14 1.81 -6.29
C ILE A 92 -17.27 2.49 -5.23
N LEU A 93 -16.31 1.75 -4.70
CA LEU A 93 -15.18 2.22 -3.91
C LEU A 93 -13.88 1.86 -4.64
N LEU A 94 -13.26 2.84 -5.29
CA LEU A 94 -11.95 2.66 -5.91
C LEU A 94 -10.86 2.86 -4.86
N PHE A 95 -9.95 1.89 -4.75
CA PHE A 95 -8.79 1.91 -3.88
C PHE A 95 -7.54 2.28 -4.70
N LEU A 96 -6.87 3.38 -4.34
CA LEU A 96 -5.56 3.78 -4.86
C LEU A 96 -4.50 3.35 -3.86
N HIS A 97 -3.68 2.39 -4.24
CA HIS A 97 -2.65 1.81 -3.38
C HIS A 97 -1.47 2.74 -3.08
N GLY A 98 -0.65 2.35 -2.12
CA GLY A 98 0.53 3.04 -1.63
C GLY A 98 1.81 2.81 -2.44
N GLY A 99 2.93 2.90 -1.76
CA GLY A 99 4.28 2.77 -2.30
C GLY A 99 4.93 4.12 -2.59
N PRO A 100 5.21 4.47 -3.84
CA PRO A 100 4.57 4.09 -5.12
C PRO A 100 4.86 2.66 -5.55
N GLY A 101 3.89 2.07 -6.24
CA GLY A 101 4.05 0.74 -6.84
C GLY A 101 3.81 -0.45 -5.91
N ASP A 102 3.29 -0.23 -4.70
CA ASP A 102 2.97 -1.24 -3.69
C ASP A 102 1.48 -1.64 -3.79
N PRO A 103 1.13 -2.73 -4.51
CA PRO A 103 -0.26 -3.08 -4.80
C PRO A 103 -0.96 -3.68 -3.58
N MET A 104 -2.18 -3.20 -3.28
CA MET A 104 -3.05 -3.77 -2.23
C MET A 104 -3.85 -4.99 -2.70
N MET A 105 -3.93 -5.25 -4.00
CA MET A 105 -4.70 -6.37 -4.55
C MET A 105 -4.25 -7.73 -4.02
N PRO A 106 -2.93 -8.05 -3.90
CA PRO A 106 -2.51 -9.37 -3.44
C PRO A 106 -2.84 -9.67 -1.98
N GLU A 107 -3.03 -8.66 -1.15
CA GLU A 107 -3.37 -8.82 0.27
C GLU A 107 -4.84 -8.46 0.59
N SER A 108 -5.62 -8.03 -0.38
CA SER A 108 -7.02 -7.61 -0.19
C SER A 108 -7.89 -8.67 0.49
N TRP A 109 -7.59 -9.96 0.32
CA TRP A 109 -8.26 -11.07 0.97
C TRP A 109 -8.21 -11.02 2.52
N THR A 110 -7.24 -10.29 3.10
CA THR A 110 -7.11 -10.18 4.56
C THR A 110 -8.16 -9.26 5.18
N PHE A 111 -8.73 -8.33 4.41
CA PHE A 111 -9.66 -7.32 4.95
C PHE A 111 -10.91 -7.06 4.10
N GLN A 112 -10.84 -7.25 2.77
CA GLN A 112 -11.81 -6.66 1.84
C GLN A 112 -13.16 -7.37 1.80
N ARG A 113 -13.20 -8.71 1.97
CA ARG A 113 -14.43 -9.49 1.77
C ARG A 113 -15.67 -8.90 2.51
N PRO A 114 -15.61 -8.47 3.77
CA PRO A 114 -16.74 -7.82 4.44
C PRO A 114 -17.14 -6.47 3.84
N TRP A 115 -16.23 -5.76 3.19
CA TRP A 115 -16.52 -4.47 2.54
C TRP A 115 -17.38 -4.66 1.29
N GLU A 116 -17.26 -5.80 0.62
CA GLU A 116 -17.96 -6.16 -0.61
C GLU A 116 -19.47 -6.32 -0.42
N ASP A 117 -19.94 -6.49 0.82
CA ASP A 117 -21.36 -6.49 1.16
C ASP A 117 -21.97 -5.07 1.07
N PHE A 118 -21.18 -4.04 1.18
CA PHE A 118 -21.60 -2.63 1.22
C PHE A 118 -21.14 -1.79 0.04
N PHE A 119 -20.07 -2.21 -0.65
CA PHE A 119 -19.48 -1.52 -1.77
C PHE A 119 -19.16 -2.50 -2.90
N THR A 120 -19.10 -2.00 -4.12
CA THR A 120 -18.33 -2.65 -5.19
C THR A 120 -16.90 -2.13 -5.08
N VAL A 121 -16.02 -2.93 -4.48
CA VAL A 121 -14.63 -2.55 -4.23
C VAL A 121 -13.80 -2.82 -5.48
N VAL A 122 -12.99 -1.86 -5.86
CA VAL A 122 -12.06 -1.95 -7.00
C VAL A 122 -10.64 -1.79 -6.48
N GLN A 123 -9.87 -2.87 -6.56
CA GLN A 123 -8.42 -2.83 -6.42
C GLN A 123 -7.80 -2.61 -7.80
N TRP A 124 -6.77 -1.81 -7.87
CA TRP A 124 -6.12 -1.46 -9.13
C TRP A 124 -4.61 -1.51 -8.98
N ASP A 125 -3.98 -2.41 -9.74
CA ASP A 125 -2.53 -2.41 -9.91
C ASP A 125 -2.18 -1.31 -10.91
N GLN A 126 -1.73 -0.20 -10.40
CA GLN A 126 -1.37 0.97 -11.19
C GLN A 126 -0.19 0.65 -12.12
N ARG A 127 0.20 1.60 -12.96
CA ARG A 127 1.39 1.50 -13.82
C ARG A 127 2.60 1.06 -13.00
N ASP A 128 3.35 0.08 -13.52
CA ASP A 128 4.52 -0.55 -12.90
C ASP A 128 4.25 -1.22 -11.53
N ALA A 129 2.98 -1.49 -11.19
CA ALA A 129 2.62 -2.23 -9.98
C ALA A 129 2.05 -3.62 -10.30
N GLY A 130 2.29 -4.57 -9.42
CA GLY A 130 1.66 -5.89 -9.37
C GLY A 130 1.53 -6.61 -10.70
N LYS A 131 0.29 -7.03 -11.02
CA LYS A 131 -0.04 -7.72 -12.28
C LYS A 131 0.16 -6.84 -13.51
N THR A 132 0.03 -5.53 -13.39
CA THR A 132 0.31 -4.60 -14.49
C THR A 132 1.77 -4.66 -14.89
N PHE A 133 2.68 -4.66 -13.93
CA PHE A 133 4.12 -4.82 -14.18
C PHE A 133 4.49 -6.23 -14.64
N SER A 134 3.82 -7.24 -14.09
CA SER A 134 3.92 -8.63 -14.52
C SER A 134 3.58 -8.80 -16.00
N ALA A 135 2.45 -8.22 -16.43
CA ALA A 135 1.98 -8.26 -17.82
C ALA A 135 2.87 -7.45 -18.78
N ALA A 136 3.57 -6.43 -18.29
CA ALA A 136 4.59 -5.68 -19.01
C ALA A 136 5.97 -6.41 -19.04
N HIS A 137 6.00 -7.71 -18.71
CA HIS A 137 7.23 -8.53 -18.66
C HIS A 137 8.31 -7.95 -17.74
N ARG A 138 7.92 -7.21 -16.70
CA ARG A 138 8.80 -6.55 -15.73
C ARG A 138 9.74 -5.50 -16.37
N VAL A 139 9.27 -4.87 -17.41
CA VAL A 139 9.98 -3.74 -18.03
C VAL A 139 9.49 -2.45 -17.41
N PRO A 140 10.34 -1.73 -16.63
CA PRO A 140 9.94 -0.48 -16.00
C PRO A 140 9.66 0.64 -17.01
N ASP A 141 8.60 1.40 -16.77
CA ASP A 141 8.36 2.65 -17.49
C ASP A 141 9.25 3.77 -16.91
N ARG A 142 10.47 3.88 -17.44
CA ARG A 142 11.45 4.90 -17.01
C ARG A 142 10.99 6.34 -17.26
N THR A 143 9.91 6.54 -18.01
CA THR A 143 9.33 7.85 -18.31
C THR A 143 8.15 8.20 -17.41
N MET A 144 7.81 7.33 -16.46
CA MET A 144 6.68 7.50 -15.55
C MET A 144 6.81 8.79 -14.72
N THR A 145 5.73 9.56 -14.67
CA THR A 145 5.65 10.81 -13.89
C THR A 145 4.41 10.85 -13.02
N MET A 146 4.44 11.70 -11.98
CA MET A 146 3.27 12.00 -11.16
C MET A 146 2.08 12.52 -11.98
N ALA A 147 2.34 13.28 -13.06
CA ALA A 147 1.31 13.76 -13.98
C ALA A 147 0.68 12.61 -14.78
N GLN A 148 1.49 11.62 -15.21
CA GLN A 148 0.99 10.43 -15.89
C GLN A 148 0.10 9.59 -14.98
N LEU A 149 0.52 9.34 -13.74
CA LEU A 149 -0.30 8.60 -12.77
C LEU A 149 -1.59 9.32 -12.42
N GLN A 150 -1.57 10.65 -12.34
CA GLN A 150 -2.79 11.44 -12.17
C GLN A 150 -3.74 11.28 -13.35
N SER A 151 -3.22 11.38 -14.59
CA SER A 151 -4.02 11.15 -15.81
C SER A 151 -4.59 9.73 -15.86
N ASP A 152 -3.80 8.71 -15.48
CA ASP A 152 -4.26 7.32 -15.39
C ASP A 152 -5.38 7.18 -14.35
N THR A 153 -5.26 7.87 -13.21
CA THR A 153 -6.30 7.89 -12.15
C THR A 153 -7.61 8.49 -12.65
N ASP A 154 -7.55 9.62 -13.36
CA ASP A 154 -8.71 10.29 -13.92
C ASP A 154 -9.40 9.42 -14.98
N GLN A 155 -8.61 8.74 -15.83
CA GLN A 155 -9.13 7.80 -16.83
C GLN A 155 -9.77 6.58 -16.16
N MET A 156 -9.17 6.01 -15.11
CA MET A 156 -9.75 4.88 -14.37
C MET A 156 -11.09 5.25 -13.75
N ILE A 157 -11.16 6.39 -13.07
CA ILE A 157 -12.42 6.88 -12.48
C ILE A 157 -13.49 7.09 -13.57
N SER A 158 -13.11 7.71 -14.69
CA SER A 158 -14.02 7.93 -15.82
C SER A 158 -14.51 6.60 -16.39
N TRP A 159 -13.62 5.63 -16.59
CA TRP A 159 -13.95 4.30 -17.09
C TRP A 159 -14.92 3.57 -16.15
N LEU A 160 -14.67 3.56 -14.84
CA LEU A 160 -15.55 2.93 -13.84
C LEU A 160 -16.94 3.57 -13.83
N ARG A 161 -17.01 4.89 -13.84
CA ARG A 161 -18.29 5.64 -13.88
C ARG A 161 -19.10 5.31 -15.11
N HIS A 162 -18.46 5.21 -16.25
CA HIS A 162 -19.12 4.87 -17.53
C HIS A 162 -19.54 3.38 -17.56
N ARG A 163 -18.63 2.46 -17.22
CA ARG A 163 -18.84 1.00 -17.25
C ARG A 163 -20.03 0.55 -16.40
N TYR A 164 -20.18 1.18 -15.21
CA TYR A 164 -21.21 0.82 -14.24
C TYR A 164 -22.37 1.83 -14.15
N HIS A 165 -22.44 2.78 -15.05
CA HIS A 165 -23.46 3.85 -15.09
C HIS A 165 -23.60 4.59 -13.76
N LYS A 166 -22.47 4.88 -13.07
CA LYS A 166 -22.43 5.61 -11.81
C LYS A 166 -21.99 7.05 -12.05
N ARG A 167 -22.80 8.02 -11.59
CA ARG A 167 -22.42 9.46 -11.71
C ARG A 167 -21.24 9.81 -10.81
N LYS A 168 -21.14 9.19 -9.64
CA LYS A 168 -20.13 9.39 -8.62
C LYS A 168 -19.68 8.06 -8.08
N ILE A 169 -18.46 8.04 -7.53
CA ILE A 169 -17.87 6.91 -6.80
C ILE A 169 -17.33 7.37 -5.45
N PHE A 170 -17.04 6.44 -4.57
CA PHE A 170 -16.13 6.67 -3.43
C PHE A 170 -14.71 6.44 -3.90
N LEU A 171 -13.78 7.28 -3.45
CA LEU A 171 -12.36 7.18 -3.76
C LEU A 171 -11.57 7.07 -2.46
N LEU A 172 -10.86 5.97 -2.28
CA LEU A 172 -9.94 5.78 -1.17
C LEU A 172 -8.52 5.86 -1.70
N GLY A 173 -7.70 6.70 -1.07
CA GLY A 173 -6.27 6.79 -1.35
C GLY A 173 -5.47 6.43 -0.11
N PHE A 174 -4.59 5.43 -0.23
CA PHE A 174 -3.70 4.98 0.82
C PHE A 174 -2.28 5.49 0.57
N SER A 175 -1.65 6.10 1.59
CA SER A 175 -0.24 6.50 1.53
C SER A 175 0.06 7.32 0.26
N PHE A 176 0.95 6.87 -0.61
CA PHE A 176 1.21 7.50 -1.91
C PHE A 176 -0.08 7.71 -2.73
N GLY A 177 -0.99 6.73 -2.76
CA GLY A 177 -2.29 6.85 -3.45
C GLY A 177 -3.15 8.00 -2.93
N SER A 178 -2.92 8.45 -1.70
CA SER A 178 -3.62 9.60 -1.12
C SER A 178 -3.26 10.92 -1.81
N ILE A 179 -2.08 11.03 -2.41
CA ILE A 179 -1.68 12.18 -3.21
C ILE A 179 -2.56 12.30 -4.46
N LEU A 180 -2.71 11.18 -5.18
CA LEU A 180 -3.54 11.11 -6.39
C LEU A 180 -5.01 11.36 -6.05
N GLY A 181 -5.50 10.70 -5.00
CA GLY A 181 -6.89 10.81 -4.56
C GLY A 181 -7.27 12.21 -4.10
N LEU A 182 -6.41 12.90 -3.35
CA LEU A 182 -6.67 14.28 -2.90
C LEU A 182 -6.66 15.26 -4.07
N ARG A 183 -5.79 15.07 -5.08
CA ARG A 183 -5.82 15.84 -6.32
C ARG A 183 -7.13 15.68 -7.08
N VAL A 184 -7.66 14.44 -7.19
CA VAL A 184 -9.00 14.21 -7.76
C VAL A 184 -10.08 14.94 -6.97
N ALA A 185 -10.03 14.93 -5.64
CA ALA A 185 -11.00 15.64 -4.80
C ALA A 185 -10.98 17.17 -5.00
N ILE A 186 -9.81 17.73 -5.33
CA ILE A 186 -9.62 19.14 -5.67
C ILE A 186 -10.14 19.44 -7.09
N GLN A 187 -9.69 18.66 -8.07
CA GLN A 187 -9.93 18.94 -9.49
C GLN A 187 -11.31 18.48 -9.97
N HIS A 188 -11.81 17.36 -9.45
CA HIS A 188 -13.02 16.68 -9.90
C HIS A 188 -13.99 16.33 -8.75
N PRO A 189 -14.35 17.28 -7.85
CA PRO A 189 -15.19 16.98 -6.68
C PRO A 189 -16.56 16.39 -7.08
N ASN A 190 -17.05 16.70 -8.26
CA ASN A 190 -18.33 16.21 -8.78
C ASN A 190 -18.30 14.73 -9.21
N TRP A 191 -17.13 14.10 -9.27
CA TRP A 191 -17.00 12.67 -9.55
C TRP A 191 -17.14 11.82 -8.29
N LEU A 192 -17.06 12.44 -7.11
CA LEU A 192 -16.94 11.75 -5.83
C LEU A 192 -18.20 11.90 -4.98
N HIS A 193 -18.63 10.79 -4.36
CA HIS A 193 -19.51 10.81 -3.19
C HIS A 193 -18.75 11.31 -1.96
N ALA A 194 -17.52 10.83 -1.80
CA ALA A 194 -16.53 11.29 -0.83
C ALA A 194 -15.12 10.86 -1.27
N TYR A 195 -14.12 11.59 -0.81
CA TYR A 195 -12.74 11.17 -0.78
C TYR A 195 -12.38 10.65 0.61
N ILE A 196 -11.69 9.52 0.68
CA ILE A 196 -11.21 8.86 1.89
C ILE A 196 -9.68 8.77 1.79
N GLY A 197 -8.97 9.50 2.65
CA GLY A 197 -7.51 9.40 2.77
C GLY A 197 -7.15 8.51 3.96
N VAL A 198 -6.35 7.47 3.74
CA VAL A 198 -5.77 6.60 4.76
C VAL A 198 -4.26 6.78 4.73
N GLY A 199 -3.64 7.10 5.86
CA GLY A 199 -2.23 7.48 5.84
C GLY A 199 -2.01 8.66 4.87
N GLN A 200 -2.73 9.77 5.08
CA GLN A 200 -2.79 10.88 4.12
C GLN A 200 -1.49 11.67 4.04
N VAL A 201 -0.89 11.74 2.87
CA VAL A 201 0.20 12.67 2.59
C VAL A 201 -0.36 14.08 2.42
N VAL A 202 -0.02 14.99 3.33
CA VAL A 202 -0.38 16.42 3.25
C VAL A 202 0.75 17.23 2.64
N ASN A 203 1.97 16.98 3.08
CA ASN A 203 3.17 17.62 2.60
C ASN A 203 4.32 16.61 2.69
N ALA A 204 4.78 16.13 1.54
CA ALA A 204 5.75 15.03 1.48
C ALA A 204 7.07 15.37 2.22
N TYR A 205 7.59 16.58 2.04
CA TYR A 205 8.81 17.00 2.74
C TYR A 205 8.62 17.03 4.27
N ARG A 206 7.50 17.57 4.74
CA ARG A 206 7.21 17.63 6.18
C ARG A 206 6.94 16.26 6.78
N ASN A 207 6.33 15.33 6.02
CA ASN A 207 6.19 13.95 6.45
C ASN A 207 7.56 13.36 6.78
N GLU A 208 8.54 13.51 5.87
CA GLU A 208 9.90 13.03 6.09
C GLU A 208 10.58 13.69 7.31
N VAL A 209 10.41 15.02 7.49
CA VAL A 209 10.99 15.73 8.66
C VAL A 209 10.43 15.22 9.97
N VAL A 210 9.10 15.08 10.04
CA VAL A 210 8.42 14.67 11.29
C VAL A 210 8.65 13.19 11.55
N GLY A 211 8.47 12.33 10.52
CA GLY A 211 8.66 10.89 10.61
C GLY A 211 10.06 10.52 11.08
N TYR A 212 11.10 11.05 10.43
CA TYR A 212 12.49 10.81 10.83
C TYR A 212 12.75 11.20 12.28
N ARG A 213 12.27 12.39 12.70
CA ARG A 213 12.44 12.85 14.09
C ARG A 213 11.77 11.89 15.07
N GLU A 214 10.56 11.43 14.77
CA GLU A 214 9.79 10.52 15.63
C GLU A 214 10.38 9.10 15.63
N THR A 215 10.89 8.63 14.48
CA THR A 215 11.61 7.35 14.38
C THR A 215 12.89 7.38 15.20
N LEU A 216 13.70 8.45 15.10
CA LEU A 216 14.92 8.61 15.89
C LEU A 216 14.59 8.71 17.39
N ALA A 217 13.59 9.49 17.78
CA ALA A 217 13.16 9.59 19.17
C ALA A 217 12.68 8.23 19.74
N LYS A 218 11.99 7.42 18.90
CA LYS A 218 11.60 6.06 19.28
C LYS A 218 12.81 5.16 19.48
N ALA A 219 13.81 5.21 18.59
CA ALA A 219 15.07 4.45 18.73
C ALA A 219 15.78 4.82 20.03
N GLU A 220 15.90 6.12 20.32
CA GLU A 220 16.50 6.63 21.57
C GLU A 220 15.72 6.17 22.81
N ALA A 221 14.39 6.20 22.77
CA ALA A 221 13.54 5.77 23.89
C ALA A 221 13.63 4.28 24.21
N VAL A 222 13.95 3.44 23.21
CA VAL A 222 14.15 1.99 23.42
C VAL A 222 15.63 1.58 23.51
N HIS A 223 16.54 2.55 23.46
CA HIS A 223 18.00 2.36 23.51
C HIS A 223 18.54 1.42 22.41
N ASP A 224 17.98 1.53 21.19
CA ASP A 224 18.49 0.77 20.03
C ASP A 224 19.64 1.55 19.37
N GLU A 225 20.87 1.29 19.83
CA GLU A 225 22.08 1.97 19.35
C GLU A 225 22.29 1.77 17.83
N ALA A 226 21.95 0.58 17.30
CA ALA A 226 22.08 0.32 15.86
C ALA A 226 21.13 1.19 15.03
N ALA A 227 19.89 1.38 15.49
CA ALA A 227 18.94 2.27 14.89
C ALA A 227 19.40 3.74 14.98
N ILE A 228 19.85 4.14 16.16
CA ILE A 228 20.33 5.51 16.44
C ILE A 228 21.51 5.86 15.52
N ASP A 229 22.51 5.00 15.44
CA ASP A 229 23.69 5.22 14.61
C ASP A 229 23.32 5.29 13.12
N ALA A 230 22.49 4.36 12.63
CA ALA A 230 22.04 4.32 11.26
C ALA A 230 21.23 5.58 10.88
N LEU A 231 20.29 5.99 11.74
CA LEU A 231 19.49 7.19 11.52
C LEU A 231 20.35 8.46 11.57
N LYS A 232 21.27 8.58 12.52
CA LYS A 232 22.21 9.72 12.57
C LYS A 232 23.15 9.77 11.37
N SER A 233 23.51 8.63 10.79
CA SER A 233 24.40 8.56 9.61
C SER A 233 23.81 9.17 8.35
N ILE A 234 22.48 9.23 8.23
CA ILE A 234 21.80 9.78 7.07
C ILE A 234 21.50 11.29 7.19
N ALA A 235 21.85 11.91 8.31
CA ALA A 235 21.63 13.35 8.50
C ALA A 235 22.46 14.19 7.49
N PRO A 236 21.96 15.35 7.03
CA PRO A 236 20.59 15.84 7.24
C PRO A 236 19.56 14.99 6.49
N TYR A 237 18.43 14.73 7.14
CA TYR A 237 17.30 14.04 6.56
C TYR A 237 15.98 14.77 6.89
N PRO A 238 15.09 14.98 5.91
CA PRO A 238 15.30 14.80 4.47
C PRO A 238 16.35 15.80 3.93
N ASN A 239 16.74 15.65 2.65
CA ASN A 239 17.63 16.62 2.02
C ASN A 239 16.97 18.02 2.01
N PRO A 240 17.62 19.06 2.58
CA PRO A 240 16.99 20.36 2.73
C PRO A 240 16.86 21.15 1.41
N THR A 241 17.60 20.80 0.38
CA THR A 241 17.73 21.60 -0.86
C THR A 241 17.34 20.85 -2.13
N GLY A 242 16.62 19.74 -2.02
CA GLY A 242 16.20 18.95 -3.18
C GLY A 242 15.71 17.55 -2.78
N PRO A 243 15.49 16.67 -3.77
CA PRO A 243 15.07 15.31 -3.49
C PRO A 243 16.02 14.59 -2.55
N THR A 244 15.49 13.85 -1.60
CA THR A 244 16.30 13.01 -0.71
C THR A 244 16.80 11.79 -1.47
N PRO A 245 18.12 11.45 -1.39
CA PRO A 245 18.64 10.24 -1.99
C PRO A 245 17.88 8.99 -1.53
N ILE A 246 17.50 8.12 -2.46
CA ILE A 246 16.72 6.91 -2.17
C ILE A 246 17.40 6.02 -1.12
N SER A 247 18.74 5.95 -1.14
CA SER A 247 19.48 5.19 -0.12
C SER A 247 19.22 5.66 1.31
N LYS A 248 19.02 6.97 1.52
CA LYS A 248 18.66 7.52 2.82
C LYS A 248 17.20 7.19 3.19
N VAL A 249 16.30 7.28 2.21
CA VAL A 249 14.88 6.93 2.41
C VAL A 249 14.75 5.45 2.81
N ILE A 250 15.46 4.55 2.15
CA ILE A 250 15.46 3.11 2.47
C ILE A 250 15.95 2.87 3.92
N ILE A 251 16.99 3.57 4.36
CA ILE A 251 17.50 3.43 5.74
C ILE A 251 16.44 3.91 6.74
N GLU A 252 15.84 5.06 6.51
CA GLU A 252 14.81 5.61 7.39
C GLU A 252 13.59 4.67 7.47
N ARG A 253 13.02 4.26 6.33
CA ARG A 253 11.85 3.36 6.28
C ARG A 253 12.11 2.00 6.93
N ARG A 254 13.32 1.44 6.74
CA ARG A 254 13.73 0.20 7.42
C ARG A 254 13.64 0.33 8.93
N TRP A 255 14.12 1.43 9.49
CA TRP A 255 14.11 1.62 10.94
C TRP A 255 12.75 2.05 11.46
N ASP A 256 11.98 2.80 10.67
CA ASP A 256 10.58 3.08 10.99
C ASP A 256 9.78 1.77 11.11
N ALA A 257 9.90 0.86 10.14
CA ALA A 257 9.26 -0.45 10.17
C ALA A 257 9.74 -1.30 11.37
N ALA A 258 11.06 -1.40 11.59
CA ALA A 258 11.63 -2.17 12.68
C ALA A 258 11.19 -1.67 14.07
N LEU A 259 10.88 -0.38 14.19
CA LEU A 259 10.41 0.26 15.42
C LEU A 259 8.88 0.37 15.50
N GLY A 260 8.14 -0.30 14.60
CA GLY A 260 6.68 -0.41 14.63
C GLY A 260 5.92 0.80 14.09
N GLY A 261 6.51 1.60 13.18
CA GLY A 261 5.84 2.72 12.54
C GLY A 261 5.05 2.36 11.29
N MET A 262 5.31 1.18 10.73
CA MET A 262 4.52 0.62 9.64
C MET A 262 3.36 -0.23 10.17
N LEU A 263 3.63 -1.15 11.10
CA LEU A 263 2.64 -2.00 11.75
C LEU A 263 2.76 -1.87 13.27
N TYR A 264 1.66 -1.58 13.96
CA TYR A 264 1.64 -1.40 15.41
C TYR A 264 1.94 -2.70 16.16
N GLY A 265 2.92 -2.64 17.06
CA GLY A 265 3.31 -3.80 17.85
C GLY A 265 4.09 -4.89 17.09
N HIS A 266 4.37 -4.67 15.81
CA HIS A 266 5.21 -5.53 14.98
C HIS A 266 6.55 -4.87 14.70
N THR A 267 7.62 -5.69 14.62
CA THR A 267 8.98 -5.23 14.31
C THR A 267 9.45 -5.64 12.92
N LYS A 268 8.65 -6.45 12.23
CA LYS A 268 8.95 -6.94 10.88
C LYS A 268 7.77 -6.64 9.96
N ASP A 269 8.10 -6.21 8.77
CA ASP A 269 7.19 -6.09 7.65
C ASP A 269 7.13 -7.47 6.97
N ASP A 270 6.13 -8.29 7.33
CA ASP A 270 5.95 -9.63 6.78
C ASP A 270 4.81 -9.67 5.73
N GLU A 271 4.46 -8.53 5.12
CA GLU A 271 3.35 -8.39 4.18
C GLU A 271 3.46 -9.31 2.96
N THR A 272 4.66 -9.54 2.46
CA THR A 272 4.90 -10.42 1.31
C THR A 272 4.41 -11.85 1.54
N GLN A 273 4.31 -12.32 2.80
CA GLN A 273 3.74 -13.63 3.12
C GLN A 273 2.24 -13.68 2.77
N PHE A 274 1.51 -12.58 2.97
CA PHE A 274 0.10 -12.49 2.57
C PHE A 274 -0.06 -12.50 1.07
N TRP A 275 0.88 -11.92 0.32
CA TRP A 275 0.87 -11.92 -1.14
C TRP A 275 1.02 -13.33 -1.73
N ASP A 276 1.85 -14.18 -1.13
CA ASP A 276 2.01 -15.56 -1.55
C ASP A 276 0.74 -16.42 -1.34
N LEU A 277 -0.15 -15.99 -0.45
CA LEU A 277 -1.43 -16.66 -0.18
C LEU A 277 -2.57 -16.12 -1.06
N SER A 278 -2.37 -15.03 -1.79
CA SER A 278 -3.40 -14.43 -2.64
C SER A 278 -3.99 -15.42 -3.65
N PRO A 279 -5.31 -15.54 -3.74
CA PRO A 279 -5.94 -16.34 -4.79
C PRO A 279 -5.79 -15.71 -6.18
N ASP A 280 -5.60 -14.39 -6.26
CA ASP A 280 -5.56 -13.61 -7.49
C ASP A 280 -4.16 -13.49 -8.10
N TYR A 281 -3.10 -13.83 -7.34
CA TYR A 281 -1.71 -13.67 -7.76
C TYR A 281 -1.00 -15.02 -7.91
N SER A 282 -0.28 -15.18 -9.01
CA SER A 282 0.72 -16.25 -9.14
C SER A 282 2.01 -15.87 -8.44
N SER A 283 2.90 -16.84 -8.19
CA SER A 283 4.24 -16.54 -7.66
C SER A 283 5.08 -15.66 -8.61
N TYR A 284 4.76 -15.63 -9.91
CA TYR A 284 5.36 -14.72 -10.86
C TYR A 284 4.87 -13.29 -10.62
N ASP A 285 3.57 -13.11 -10.36
CA ASP A 285 2.98 -11.78 -10.07
C ASP A 285 3.52 -11.21 -8.75
N VAL A 286 3.64 -12.04 -7.70
CA VAL A 286 4.22 -11.63 -6.41
C VAL A 286 5.63 -11.08 -6.59
N ARG A 287 6.52 -11.86 -7.24
CA ARG A 287 7.88 -11.37 -7.52
C ARG A 287 7.92 -10.16 -8.45
N SER A 288 6.89 -9.99 -9.30
CA SER A 288 6.77 -8.81 -10.16
C SER A 288 6.35 -7.59 -9.36
N ALA A 289 5.46 -7.75 -8.37
CA ALA A 289 5.04 -6.67 -7.48
C ALA A 289 6.24 -6.09 -6.72
N GLU A 290 7.06 -6.93 -6.09
CA GLU A 290 8.29 -6.51 -5.40
C GLU A 290 9.24 -5.70 -6.31
N LEU A 291 9.43 -6.17 -7.55
CA LEU A 291 10.32 -5.50 -8.51
C LEU A 291 9.72 -4.20 -9.06
N GLY A 292 8.41 -4.18 -9.25
CA GLY A 292 7.68 -3.02 -9.72
C GLY A 292 7.67 -1.90 -8.68
N GLU A 293 7.50 -2.25 -7.41
CA GLU A 293 7.61 -1.32 -6.28
C GLU A 293 9.00 -0.67 -6.24
N LEU A 294 10.07 -1.47 -6.25
CA LEU A 294 11.45 -0.95 -6.25
C LEU A 294 11.69 0.03 -7.41
N SER A 295 11.21 -0.32 -8.61
CA SER A 295 11.31 0.54 -9.80
C SER A 295 10.52 1.83 -9.64
N SER A 296 9.28 1.73 -9.15
CA SER A 296 8.39 2.87 -8.94
C SER A 296 8.94 3.82 -7.88
N VAL A 297 9.48 3.30 -6.78
CA VAL A 297 10.16 4.08 -5.73
C VAL A 297 11.34 4.85 -6.32
N GLU A 298 12.21 4.19 -7.10
CA GLU A 298 13.37 4.83 -7.73
C GLU A 298 12.97 6.00 -8.64
N ILE A 299 11.88 5.85 -9.41
CA ILE A 299 11.44 6.83 -10.42
C ILE A 299 10.61 7.95 -9.80
N LEU A 300 9.71 7.65 -8.88
CA LEU A 300 8.67 8.58 -8.42
C LEU A 300 9.01 9.29 -7.11
N VAL A 301 9.74 8.65 -6.17
CA VAL A 301 10.05 9.29 -4.87
C VAL A 301 10.80 10.61 -5.05
N PRO A 302 11.77 10.75 -5.97
CA PRO A 302 12.40 12.04 -6.22
C PRO A 302 11.42 13.14 -6.68
N GLN A 303 10.28 12.76 -7.30
CA GLN A 303 9.26 13.71 -7.76
C GLN A 303 8.33 14.19 -6.64
N LEU A 304 8.35 13.54 -5.47
CA LEU A 304 7.49 13.88 -4.34
C LEU A 304 7.97 15.10 -3.56
N TYR A 305 9.22 15.49 -3.70
CA TYR A 305 9.84 16.56 -2.92
C TYR A 305 9.00 17.85 -2.81
N ASN A 306 8.33 18.22 -3.89
CA ASN A 306 7.51 19.44 -3.96
C ASN A 306 6.00 19.17 -3.75
N VAL A 307 5.59 17.95 -3.37
CA VAL A 307 4.17 17.66 -3.15
C VAL A 307 3.73 18.27 -1.83
N SER A 308 2.80 19.23 -1.91
CA SER A 308 2.20 19.90 -0.76
C SER A 308 0.76 20.29 -1.06
N PHE A 309 -0.12 20.06 -0.10
CA PHE A 309 -1.52 20.49 -0.08
C PHE A 309 -1.78 21.55 1.00
N ASP A 310 -0.74 22.15 1.56
CA ASP A 310 -0.86 23.12 2.68
C ASP A 310 -1.78 24.31 2.36
N HIS A 311 -1.95 24.62 1.07
CA HIS A 311 -2.78 25.72 0.57
C HIS A 311 -4.13 25.28 -0.01
N ASP A 312 -4.35 23.96 -0.22
CA ASP A 312 -5.58 23.41 -0.75
C ASP A 312 -6.58 23.15 0.39
N LEU A 313 -7.26 24.20 0.83
CA LEU A 313 -8.05 24.20 2.05
C LEU A 313 -9.58 24.15 1.83
N SER A 314 -10.04 24.10 0.57
CA SER A 314 -11.48 24.10 0.26
C SER A 314 -11.83 23.00 -0.74
N PHE A 315 -12.80 22.15 -0.37
CA PHE A 315 -13.21 20.99 -1.15
C PHE A 315 -14.69 21.05 -1.51
N GLY A 316 -15.03 20.66 -2.73
CA GLY A 316 -16.39 20.56 -3.22
C GLY A 316 -17.06 19.20 -2.95
N CYS A 317 -16.34 18.25 -2.36
CA CYS A 317 -16.86 16.93 -1.96
C CYS A 317 -16.56 16.65 -0.48
N PRO A 318 -17.27 15.69 0.15
CA PRO A 318 -16.95 15.22 1.50
C PRO A 318 -15.54 14.66 1.59
N ILE A 319 -14.84 14.95 2.71
CA ILE A 319 -13.46 14.53 3.00
C ILE A 319 -13.44 13.73 4.30
N VAL A 320 -12.84 12.54 4.25
CA VAL A 320 -12.69 11.66 5.40
C VAL A 320 -11.23 11.24 5.50
N PHE A 321 -10.65 11.30 6.71
CA PHE A 321 -9.30 10.80 6.95
C PHE A 321 -9.31 9.71 8.02
N PHE A 322 -8.53 8.66 7.77
CA PHE A 322 -8.13 7.66 8.75
C PHE A 322 -6.63 7.74 8.95
N ALA A 323 -6.19 7.76 10.19
CA ALA A 323 -4.79 7.80 10.56
C ALA A 323 -4.52 6.83 11.72
N GLY A 324 -3.42 6.12 11.70
CA GLY A 324 -2.93 5.36 12.84
C GLY A 324 -2.24 6.27 13.84
N ALA A 325 -2.44 6.04 15.13
CA ALA A 325 -1.83 6.85 16.19
C ALA A 325 -0.30 6.66 16.27
N HIS A 326 0.21 5.62 15.63
CA HIS A 326 1.64 5.27 15.61
C HIS A 326 2.28 5.40 14.23
N ASP A 327 1.56 5.98 13.25
CA ASP A 327 2.04 6.21 11.89
C ASP A 327 3.13 7.30 11.88
N ARG A 328 4.37 6.91 11.56
CA ARG A 328 5.49 7.83 11.40
C ARG A 328 5.87 8.06 9.93
N THR A 329 5.33 7.25 9.01
CA THR A 329 5.48 7.45 7.57
C THR A 329 4.63 8.63 7.09
N THR A 330 3.36 8.71 7.52
CA THR A 330 2.46 9.85 7.31
C THR A 330 1.91 10.34 8.65
N PRO A 331 2.72 11.06 9.44
CA PRO A 331 2.43 11.39 10.84
C PRO A 331 1.04 11.97 11.03
N GLU A 332 0.25 11.36 11.93
CA GLU A 332 -1.13 11.74 12.20
C GLU A 332 -1.27 13.22 12.59
N SER A 333 -0.26 13.77 13.27
CA SER A 333 -0.22 15.17 13.71
C SER A 333 -0.32 16.14 12.54
N LEU A 334 0.29 15.82 11.38
CA LEU A 334 0.20 16.63 10.17
C LEU A 334 -1.18 16.51 9.52
N VAL A 335 -1.75 15.31 9.48
CA VAL A 335 -3.11 15.06 8.95
C VAL A 335 -4.16 15.78 9.82
N ALA A 336 -4.06 15.65 11.15
CA ALA A 336 -4.95 16.32 12.09
C ALA A 336 -4.85 17.84 11.99
N ALA A 337 -3.64 18.37 11.82
CA ALA A 337 -3.44 19.82 11.65
C ALA A 337 -4.06 20.32 10.33
N TYR A 338 -3.94 19.55 9.25
CA TYR A 338 -4.56 19.86 7.97
C TYR A 338 -6.09 19.75 8.06
N TYR A 339 -6.62 18.65 8.64
CA TYR A 339 -8.06 18.47 8.86
C TYR A 339 -8.72 19.63 9.57
N ARG A 340 -8.07 20.23 10.57
CA ARG A 340 -8.62 21.40 11.27
C ARG A 340 -8.82 22.60 10.35
N LYS A 341 -7.95 22.79 9.37
CA LYS A 341 -7.93 23.94 8.45
C LYS A 341 -8.88 23.80 7.27
N ILE A 342 -9.09 22.58 6.75
CA ILE A 342 -9.88 22.38 5.53
C ILE A 342 -11.37 22.65 5.77
N ARG A 343 -12.04 23.05 4.68
CA ARG A 343 -13.50 23.19 4.55
C ARG A 343 -14.01 22.23 3.48
N ALA A 344 -15.07 21.49 3.79
CA ALA A 344 -15.73 20.55 2.90
C ALA A 344 -17.23 20.47 3.25
N PRO A 345 -18.12 20.01 2.35
CA PRO A 345 -19.55 19.81 2.62
C PRO A 345 -19.81 18.89 3.84
N ALA A 346 -18.94 17.92 4.05
CA ALA A 346 -18.83 17.11 5.26
C ALA A 346 -17.37 16.72 5.45
N LYS A 347 -16.90 16.65 6.69
CA LYS A 347 -15.54 16.15 6.98
C LYS A 347 -15.52 15.34 8.25
N ARG A 348 -14.65 14.31 8.28
CA ARG A 348 -14.40 13.46 9.44
C ARG A 348 -12.93 13.09 9.53
N PHE A 349 -12.48 12.87 10.77
CA PHE A 349 -11.15 12.37 11.07
C PHE A 349 -11.28 11.24 12.09
N PHE A 350 -10.72 10.08 11.76
CA PHE A 350 -10.67 8.92 12.60
C PHE A 350 -9.22 8.62 12.96
N LEU A 351 -8.91 8.68 14.25
CA LEU A 351 -7.61 8.28 14.79
C LEU A 351 -7.74 6.88 15.38
N ILE A 352 -7.05 5.92 14.79
CA ILE A 352 -7.07 4.52 15.20
C ILE A 352 -5.91 4.28 16.17
N GLN A 353 -6.24 4.09 17.46
CA GLN A 353 -5.27 4.09 18.55
C GLN A 353 -4.23 2.97 18.47
N ASN A 354 -4.64 1.77 18.04
CA ASN A 354 -3.80 0.59 17.96
C ASN A 354 -3.42 0.26 16.50
N ALA A 355 -3.07 1.29 15.73
CA ALA A 355 -2.60 1.14 14.35
C ALA A 355 -1.48 2.12 14.07
N ALA A 356 -0.60 1.73 13.14
CA ALA A 356 0.43 2.55 12.54
C ALA A 356 0.04 2.91 11.09
N HIS A 357 0.92 2.71 10.11
CA HIS A 357 0.68 3.13 8.73
C HIS A 357 -0.39 2.31 8.01
N TYR A 358 -0.41 0.98 8.21
CA TYR A 358 -1.32 0.04 7.54
C TYR A 358 -2.68 -0.09 8.25
N VAL A 359 -3.33 1.04 8.50
CA VAL A 359 -4.61 1.15 9.25
C VAL A 359 -5.68 0.17 8.76
N VAL A 360 -5.76 -0.06 7.43
CA VAL A 360 -6.77 -0.95 6.83
C VAL A 360 -6.52 -2.40 7.20
N ASN A 361 -5.28 -2.83 7.26
CA ASN A 361 -4.86 -4.18 7.59
C ASN A 361 -4.89 -4.42 9.11
N GLU A 362 -4.50 -3.41 9.88
CA GLU A 362 -4.40 -3.51 11.35
C GLU A 362 -5.76 -3.40 12.05
N ALA A 363 -6.68 -2.63 11.49
CA ALA A 363 -7.99 -2.37 12.09
C ALA A 363 -9.16 -2.52 11.09
N PRO A 364 -9.22 -3.59 10.27
CA PRO A 364 -10.16 -3.71 9.16
C PRO A 364 -11.63 -3.61 9.60
N GLY A 365 -11.96 -4.16 10.76
CA GLY A 365 -13.31 -4.10 11.30
C GLY A 365 -13.73 -2.69 11.74
N ILE A 366 -12.81 -1.94 12.36
CA ILE A 366 -13.07 -0.54 12.79
C ILE A 366 -13.25 0.35 11.56
N VAL A 367 -12.33 0.23 10.59
CA VAL A 367 -12.41 0.98 9.33
C VAL A 367 -13.72 0.69 8.60
N LEU A 368 -14.10 -0.59 8.48
CA LEU A 368 -15.37 -0.97 7.85
C LEU A 368 -16.58 -0.38 8.58
N MET A 369 -16.64 -0.48 9.91
CA MET A 369 -17.76 0.09 10.67
C MET A 369 -17.90 1.60 10.44
N ASP A 370 -16.80 2.33 10.41
CA ASP A 370 -16.79 3.76 10.17
C ASP A 370 -17.14 4.11 8.71
N LEU A 371 -16.66 3.32 7.73
CA LEU A 371 -17.07 3.45 6.33
C LEU A 371 -18.59 3.23 6.17
N VAL A 372 -19.14 2.19 6.76
CA VAL A 372 -20.57 1.87 6.65
C VAL A 372 -21.42 2.92 7.36
N ARG A 373 -21.01 3.34 8.55
CA ARG A 373 -21.79 4.27 9.38
C ARG A 373 -21.74 5.71 8.89
N TYR A 374 -20.59 6.17 8.41
CA TYR A 374 -20.37 7.59 8.17
C TYR A 374 -20.09 7.95 6.69
N VAL A 375 -19.55 7.01 5.91
CA VAL A 375 -19.17 7.28 4.51
C VAL A 375 -20.25 6.77 3.55
N ARG A 376 -20.66 5.52 3.68
CA ARG A 376 -21.68 4.90 2.82
C ARG A 376 -22.98 5.72 2.68
N PRO A 377 -23.52 6.37 3.74
CA PRO A 377 -24.73 7.19 3.62
C PRO A 377 -24.58 8.46 2.75
N LEU A 378 -23.35 8.88 2.45
CA LEU A 378 -23.10 10.05 1.58
C LEU A 378 -23.55 9.81 0.13
N ASP A 379 -23.66 8.55 -0.31
CA ASP A 379 -24.29 8.19 -1.59
C ASP A 379 -25.78 8.62 -1.65
N ARG A 380 -26.51 8.54 -0.54
CA ARG A 380 -27.97 8.82 -0.48
C ARG A 380 -28.28 10.29 -0.20
N ARG A 381 -27.47 10.97 0.63
CA ARG A 381 -27.74 12.36 1.04
C ARG A 381 -27.71 13.36 -0.12
N LEU A 382 -26.92 13.09 -1.15
CA LEU A 382 -26.81 13.94 -2.33
C LEU A 382 -27.94 13.73 -3.35
N ARG A 383 -28.83 12.72 -3.16
CA ARG A 383 -30.02 12.49 -4.00
C ARG A 383 -31.24 13.29 -3.54
N HIS A 384 -31.18 13.89 -2.34
CA HIS A 384 -32.31 14.58 -1.69
C HIS A 384 -32.05 16.10 -1.48
N THR A 385 -31.05 16.68 -2.10
CA THR A 385 -30.91 18.12 -2.16
C THR A 385 -31.61 18.60 -3.43
N PRO A 386 -32.71 19.39 -3.31
CA PRO A 386 -33.50 19.86 -4.44
C PRO A 386 -32.68 20.81 -5.34
#